data_685a98587262795f3badd8eb394d9383
#
_entry.id   685a98587262795f3badd8eb394d9383
#
_cell.length_a   1.000
_cell.length_b   1.000
_cell.length_c   1.000
_cell.angle_alpha   90.00
_cell.angle_beta   90.00
_cell.angle_gamma   90.00
#
_symmetry.space_group_name_H-M   'P 1'
#
loop_
_entity.id
_entity.type
_entity.pdbx_description
1 polymer ?
#
loop_
_entity_poly.entity_id
_entity_poly.type
_entity_poly.pdbx_seq_one_letter_code
_entity_poly.pdbx_strand_id
1 'polypeptide(L)'
;MDIRVVVKGGGDLGTGVAHRLHRAGMRIIITELSRPLVIRRAVAFATAIYSGVVKLEAVRARRVGSLEEALAAHEKEEIPVLIDPQAQVVGRWEPEVVVDAIMAKRNTGTEITDAPLVIGLGPGFEAGV
;
A
#
# COMPACT_ATOMS: atom_id res chain seq x y z
N MET A 1 -17.31 8.20 1.76
CA MET A 1 -16.88 7.29 2.84
C MET A 1 -15.39 7.45 3.05
N ASP A 2 -14.98 7.74 4.28
CA ASP A 2 -13.61 8.14 4.56
C ASP A 2 -12.83 7.00 5.23
N ILE A 3 -12.72 5.90 4.50
CA ILE A 3 -11.99 4.72 4.98
C ILE A 3 -10.53 4.84 4.58
N ARG A 4 -9.64 4.72 5.54
CA ARG A 4 -8.20 4.76 5.34
C ARG A 4 -7.65 3.35 5.30
N VAL A 5 -6.87 3.06 4.26
CA VAL A 5 -6.33 1.72 4.02
C VAL A 5 -4.82 1.82 3.80
N VAL A 6 -4.05 1.02 4.51
CA VAL A 6 -2.64 0.81 4.21
C VAL A 6 -2.50 -0.52 3.48
N VAL A 7 -1.89 -0.50 2.30
CA VAL A 7 -1.54 -1.69 1.55
C VAL A 7 -0.02 -1.85 1.64
N LYS A 8 0.45 -2.90 2.28
CA LYS A 8 1.87 -3.22 2.39
C LYS A 8 2.29 -3.98 1.15
N GLY A 9 3.16 -3.38 0.35
CA GLY A 9 3.65 -3.97 -0.89
C GLY A 9 2.83 -3.53 -2.11
N GLY A 10 3.51 -2.88 -3.06
CA GLY A 10 2.92 -2.37 -4.30
C GLY A 10 3.26 -3.20 -5.53
N GLY A 11 3.47 -4.51 -5.36
CA GLY A 11 3.62 -5.43 -6.49
C GLY A 11 2.28 -5.69 -7.19
N ASP A 12 2.22 -6.73 -8.02
CA ASP A 12 1.03 -7.01 -8.82
C ASP A 12 -0.24 -7.14 -7.96
N LEU A 13 -0.17 -7.92 -6.88
CA LEU A 13 -1.34 -8.17 -6.04
C LEU A 13 -1.75 -6.91 -5.26
N GLY A 14 -0.77 -6.25 -4.64
CA GLY A 14 -1.02 -5.00 -3.90
C GLY A 14 -1.57 -3.92 -4.79
N THR A 15 -1.07 -3.82 -6.03
CA THR A 15 -1.55 -2.89 -7.04
C THR A 15 -3.03 -3.14 -7.35
N GLY A 16 -3.40 -4.40 -7.58
CA GLY A 16 -4.78 -4.74 -7.87
C GLY A 16 -5.72 -4.38 -6.73
N VAL A 17 -5.32 -4.68 -5.50
CA VAL A 17 -6.10 -4.32 -4.30
C VAL A 17 -6.22 -2.81 -4.17
N ALA A 18 -5.10 -2.09 -4.23
CA ALA A 18 -5.08 -0.64 -4.07
C ALA A 18 -5.91 0.06 -5.14
N HIS A 19 -5.78 -0.37 -6.39
CA HIS A 19 -6.54 0.20 -7.51
C HIS A 19 -8.05 0.05 -7.28
N ARG A 20 -8.47 -1.15 -6.92
CA ARG A 20 -9.88 -1.43 -6.69
C ARG A 20 -10.45 -0.64 -5.52
N LEU A 21 -9.74 -0.58 -4.40
CA LEU A 21 -10.20 0.15 -3.22
C LEU A 21 -10.21 1.66 -3.46
N HIS A 22 -9.21 2.17 -4.18
CA HIS A 22 -9.18 3.58 -4.56
C HIS A 22 -10.40 3.96 -5.40
N ARG A 23 -10.76 3.11 -6.37
CA ARG A 23 -11.95 3.37 -7.20
C ARG A 23 -13.25 3.26 -6.42
N ALA A 24 -13.23 2.57 -5.29
CA ALA A 24 -14.37 2.52 -4.38
C ALA A 24 -14.47 3.75 -3.47
N GLY A 25 -13.53 4.69 -3.58
CA GLY A 25 -13.55 5.93 -2.82
C GLY A 25 -12.74 5.90 -1.53
N MET A 26 -11.98 4.86 -1.28
CA MET A 26 -11.14 4.78 -0.09
C MET A 26 -9.83 5.54 -0.27
N ARG A 27 -9.25 5.99 0.84
CA ARG A 27 -7.94 6.63 0.85
C ARG A 27 -6.88 5.58 1.09
N ILE A 28 -5.94 5.44 0.15
CA ILE A 28 -4.95 4.38 0.16
C ILE A 28 -3.55 4.97 0.37
N ILE A 29 -2.76 4.33 1.22
CA ILE A 29 -1.30 4.52 1.25
C ILE A 29 -0.68 3.15 1.00
N ILE A 30 0.19 3.04 0.00
CA ILE A 30 0.98 1.86 -0.23
C ILE A 30 2.33 2.07 0.46
N THR A 31 2.77 1.10 1.26
CA THR A 31 4.12 1.13 1.83
C THR A 31 5.03 0.22 1.02
N GLU A 32 6.27 0.65 0.81
CA GLU A 32 7.23 -0.08 0.02
C GLU A 32 8.65 0.03 0.55
N LEU A 33 9.51 -0.83 0.02
CA LEU A 33 10.95 -0.76 0.23
C LEU A 33 11.54 0.35 -0.63
N SER A 34 12.74 0.80 -0.30
CA SER A 34 13.44 1.80 -1.11
C SER A 34 13.85 1.24 -2.48
N ARG A 35 13.97 -0.07 -2.60
CA ARG A 35 14.27 -0.76 -3.85
C ARG A 35 13.33 -1.96 -4.00
N PRO A 36 12.06 -1.73 -4.33
CA PRO A 36 11.12 -2.83 -4.48
C PRO A 36 11.47 -3.69 -5.69
N LEU A 37 11.22 -5.00 -5.56
CA LEU A 37 11.35 -5.91 -6.68
C LEU A 37 10.09 -5.81 -7.53
N VAL A 38 10.24 -5.35 -8.77
CA VAL A 38 9.13 -5.26 -9.72
C VAL A 38 9.42 -6.25 -10.84
N ILE A 39 8.66 -7.33 -10.90
CA ILE A 39 8.88 -8.42 -11.85
C ILE A 39 8.28 -8.08 -13.21
N ARG A 40 7.12 -7.45 -13.23
CA ARG A 40 6.42 -7.08 -14.47
C ARG A 40 6.57 -5.61 -14.77
N ARG A 41 6.84 -5.30 -16.03
CA ARG A 41 6.91 -3.90 -16.46
C ARG A 41 5.53 -3.27 -16.44
N ALA A 42 5.45 -2.05 -15.94
CA ALA A 42 4.35 -1.13 -16.11
C ALA A 42 3.00 -1.55 -15.51
N VAL A 43 2.95 -2.60 -14.67
CA VAL A 43 1.68 -3.00 -14.06
C VAL A 43 1.68 -2.90 -12.54
N ALA A 44 2.73 -2.39 -11.93
CA ALA A 44 2.83 -2.31 -10.48
C ALA A 44 2.99 -0.86 -10.01
N PHE A 45 2.23 -0.48 -8.99
CA PHE A 45 2.36 0.85 -8.39
C PHE A 45 3.73 1.03 -7.70
N ALA A 46 4.37 -0.07 -7.27
CA ALA A 46 5.72 0.00 -6.72
C ALA A 46 6.72 0.63 -7.68
N THR A 47 6.47 0.60 -8.99
CA THR A 47 7.31 1.25 -9.98
C THR A 47 7.45 2.75 -9.72
N ALA A 48 6.48 3.38 -9.04
CA ALA A 48 6.54 4.79 -8.67
C ALA A 48 7.77 5.11 -7.80
N ILE A 49 8.29 4.14 -7.05
CA ILE A 49 9.50 4.34 -6.25
C ILE A 49 10.68 4.73 -7.15
N TYR A 50 10.75 4.19 -8.35
CA TYR A 50 11.82 4.48 -9.31
C TYR A 50 11.50 5.68 -10.22
N SER A 51 10.28 5.76 -10.72
CA SER A 51 9.90 6.76 -11.72
C SER A 51 9.26 8.03 -11.13
N GLY A 52 8.89 7.99 -9.86
CA GLY A 52 8.18 9.09 -9.20
C GLY A 52 6.68 9.01 -9.36
N VAL A 53 6.18 8.69 -10.53
CA VAL A 53 4.75 8.59 -10.83
C VAL A 53 4.51 7.44 -11.80
N VAL A 54 3.46 6.67 -11.55
CA VAL A 54 2.98 5.63 -12.46
C VAL A 54 1.48 5.82 -12.64
N LYS A 55 1.00 5.68 -13.87
CA LYS A 55 -0.42 5.74 -14.16
C LYS A 55 -0.90 4.39 -14.67
N LEU A 56 -1.95 3.86 -14.05
CA LEU A 56 -2.56 2.59 -14.43
C LEU A 56 -4.07 2.79 -14.50
N GLU A 57 -4.65 2.58 -15.68
CA GLU A 57 -6.09 2.70 -15.89
C GLU A 57 -6.68 3.97 -15.25
N ALA A 58 -6.12 5.13 -15.59
CA ALA A 58 -6.53 6.45 -15.13
C ALA A 58 -6.25 6.74 -13.64
N VAL A 59 -5.61 5.82 -12.92
CA VAL A 59 -5.22 6.02 -11.52
C VAL A 59 -3.72 6.28 -11.46
N ARG A 60 -3.33 7.38 -10.80
CA ARG A 60 -1.92 7.71 -10.60
C ARG A 60 -1.47 7.28 -9.22
N ALA A 61 -0.31 6.64 -9.17
CA ALA A 61 0.41 6.39 -7.95
C ALA A 61 1.66 7.28 -7.95
N ARG A 62 1.94 7.89 -6.81
CA ARG A 62 3.04 8.85 -6.67
C ARG A 62 3.91 8.48 -5.50
N ARG A 63 5.23 8.46 -5.73
CA ARG A 63 6.18 8.30 -4.62
C ARG A 63 6.10 9.51 -3.70
N VAL A 64 6.01 9.25 -2.39
CA VAL A 64 6.00 10.28 -1.36
C VAL A 64 7.02 9.94 -0.29
N GLY A 65 7.52 10.96 0.41
CA GLY A 65 8.54 10.80 1.45
C GLY A 65 8.02 10.93 2.87
N SER A 66 6.76 11.31 3.05
CA SER A 66 6.19 11.54 4.38
C SER A 66 4.70 11.34 4.37
N LEU A 67 4.11 11.25 5.57
CA LEU A 67 2.66 11.20 5.71
C LEU A 67 2.01 12.48 5.18
N GLU A 68 2.63 13.64 5.41
CA GLU A 68 2.12 14.91 4.93
C GLU A 68 2.04 14.94 3.41
N GLU A 69 3.06 14.42 2.72
CA GLU A 69 3.04 14.31 1.26
C GLU A 69 2.00 13.30 0.79
N ALA A 70 1.79 12.22 1.56
CA ALA A 70 0.74 11.24 1.24
C ALA A 70 -0.65 11.88 1.30
N LEU A 71 -0.90 12.69 2.33
CA LEU A 71 -2.19 13.38 2.44
C LEU A 71 -2.37 14.41 1.32
N ALA A 72 -1.30 15.07 0.89
CA ALA A 72 -1.35 15.97 -0.25
C ALA A 72 -1.69 15.22 -1.56
N ALA A 73 -1.16 14.01 -1.71
CA ALA A 73 -1.49 13.17 -2.86
C ALA A 73 -2.98 12.76 -2.85
N HIS A 74 -3.54 12.50 -1.67
CA HIS A 74 -4.97 12.20 -1.55
C HIS A 74 -5.83 13.36 -2.06
N GLU A 75 -5.41 14.60 -1.80
CA GLU A 75 -6.14 15.79 -2.29
C GLU A 75 -6.18 15.85 -3.82
N LYS A 76 -5.23 15.22 -4.48
CA LYS A 76 -5.17 15.13 -5.95
C LYS A 76 -5.78 13.83 -6.47
N GLU A 77 -6.41 13.06 -5.59
CA GLU A 77 -6.99 11.76 -5.91
C GLU A 77 -5.95 10.77 -6.47
N GLU A 78 -4.72 10.86 -5.98
CA GLU A 78 -3.64 9.94 -6.31
C GLU A 78 -3.43 8.93 -5.17
N ILE A 79 -2.78 7.82 -5.50
CA ILE A 79 -2.38 6.83 -4.50
C ILE A 79 -0.92 7.12 -4.13
N PRO A 80 -0.64 7.55 -2.89
CA PRO A 80 0.75 7.70 -2.45
C PRO A 80 1.42 6.35 -2.25
N VAL A 81 2.67 6.26 -2.71
CA VAL A 81 3.54 5.11 -2.46
C VAL A 81 4.67 5.62 -1.57
N LEU A 82 4.66 5.20 -0.32
CA LEU A 82 5.58 5.68 0.71
C LEU A 82 6.68 4.66 0.92
N ILE A 83 7.94 5.12 0.93
CA ILE A 83 9.06 4.26 1.32
C ILE A 83 8.99 4.11 2.84
N ASP A 84 8.52 2.95 3.29
CA ASP A 84 8.27 2.67 4.70
C ASP A 84 8.34 1.16 4.92
N PRO A 85 9.55 0.58 4.94
CA PRO A 85 9.72 -0.87 4.98
C PRO A 85 9.04 -1.56 6.16
N GLN A 86 8.91 -0.85 7.28
CA GLN A 86 8.30 -1.40 8.48
C GLN A 86 6.87 -0.94 8.71
N ALA A 87 6.30 -0.24 7.71
CA ALA A 87 4.94 0.28 7.77
C ALA A 87 4.65 1.06 9.06
N GLN A 88 5.59 1.94 9.42
CA GLN A 88 5.42 2.79 10.62
C GLN A 88 4.24 3.74 10.48
N VAL A 89 3.82 4.03 9.25
CA VAL A 89 2.67 4.88 8.98
C VAL A 89 1.38 4.32 9.58
N VAL A 90 1.28 3.02 9.79
CA VAL A 90 0.11 2.40 10.42
C VAL A 90 -0.15 3.00 11.80
N GLY A 91 0.87 3.13 12.62
CA GLY A 91 0.74 3.72 13.95
C GLY A 91 0.46 5.21 13.95
N ARG A 92 0.87 5.93 12.91
CA ARG A 92 0.70 7.38 12.82
C ARG A 92 -0.62 7.79 12.17
N TRP A 93 -1.03 7.09 11.13
CA TRP A 93 -2.23 7.42 10.36
C TRP A 93 -3.48 6.72 10.89
N GLU A 94 -3.29 5.63 11.60
CA GLU A 94 -4.37 4.83 12.21
C GLU A 94 -5.44 4.43 11.19
N PRO A 95 -5.04 3.65 10.15
CA PRO A 95 -6.01 3.24 9.13
C PRO A 95 -7.05 2.27 9.71
N GLU A 96 -8.21 2.20 9.08
CA GLU A 96 -9.24 1.23 9.43
C GLU A 96 -8.89 -0.16 8.92
N VAL A 97 -8.11 -0.25 7.82
CA VAL A 97 -7.77 -1.51 7.17
C VAL A 97 -6.29 -1.56 6.86
N VAL A 98 -5.66 -2.69 7.16
CA VAL A 98 -4.31 -3.00 6.70
C VAL A 98 -4.38 -4.25 5.84
N VAL A 99 -3.88 -4.16 4.61
CA VAL A 99 -3.77 -5.31 3.71
C VAL A 99 -2.28 -5.59 3.52
N ASP A 100 -1.81 -6.76 3.95
CA ASP A 100 -0.44 -7.16 3.72
C ASP A 100 -0.39 -7.97 2.41
N ALA A 101 0.17 -7.35 1.38
CA ALA A 101 0.30 -7.94 0.04
C ALA A 101 1.77 -8.15 -0.33
N ILE A 102 2.65 -8.28 0.66
CA ILE A 102 4.09 -8.47 0.42
C ILE A 102 4.37 -9.83 -0.19
N MET A 103 3.53 -10.83 0.09
CA MET A 103 3.66 -12.19 -0.45
C MET A 103 4.92 -12.92 0.04
N ALA A 104 5.39 -12.57 1.23
CA ALA A 104 6.52 -13.25 1.85
C ALA A 104 6.11 -14.65 2.32
N LYS A 105 7.09 -15.59 2.37
CA LYS A 105 6.84 -16.95 2.86
C LYS A 105 6.61 -16.99 4.36
N ARG A 106 6.91 -15.93 5.07
CA ARG A 106 6.64 -15.76 6.50
C ARG A 106 6.12 -14.35 6.74
N ASN A 107 5.42 -14.17 7.86
CA ASN A 107 4.93 -12.86 8.24
C ASN A 107 6.12 -11.91 8.47
N THR A 108 6.06 -10.72 7.86
CA THR A 108 7.10 -9.70 7.95
C THR A 108 6.77 -8.60 8.97
N GLY A 109 5.96 -8.90 9.98
CA GLY A 109 5.66 -7.98 11.08
C GLY A 109 4.22 -7.48 11.14
N THR A 110 3.32 -8.02 10.29
CA THR A 110 1.91 -7.64 10.34
C THR A 110 1.22 -8.42 11.47
N GLU A 111 0.48 -7.70 12.30
CA GLU A 111 -0.26 -8.26 13.42
C GLU A 111 -1.75 -7.99 13.29
N ILE A 112 -2.56 -8.89 13.83
CA ILE A 112 -4.02 -8.76 13.80
C ILE A 112 -4.51 -7.49 14.52
N THR A 113 -3.68 -6.91 15.38
CA THR A 113 -3.99 -5.70 16.13
C THR A 113 -3.56 -4.42 15.43
N ASP A 114 -2.96 -4.50 14.23
CA ASP A 114 -2.47 -3.32 13.50
C ASP A 114 -3.59 -2.35 13.10
N ALA A 115 -4.78 -2.87 12.89
CA ALA A 115 -5.94 -2.06 12.51
C ALA A 115 -7.23 -2.82 12.89
N PRO A 116 -8.40 -2.15 12.86
CA PRO A 116 -9.68 -2.85 13.06
C PRO A 116 -9.90 -4.01 12.10
N LEU A 117 -9.39 -3.92 10.87
CA LEU A 117 -9.42 -5.03 9.92
C LEU A 117 -8.02 -5.23 9.35
N VAL A 118 -7.48 -6.44 9.48
CA VAL A 118 -6.17 -6.81 8.96
C VAL A 118 -6.34 -8.02 8.05
N ILE A 119 -5.86 -7.90 6.81
CA ILE A 119 -5.93 -8.95 5.80
C ILE A 119 -4.51 -9.30 5.38
N GLY A 120 -4.12 -10.56 5.56
CA GLY A 120 -2.85 -11.07 5.09
C GLY A 120 -3.05 -11.88 3.81
N LEU A 121 -2.25 -11.58 2.79
CA LEU A 121 -2.28 -12.29 1.52
C LEU A 121 -0.95 -13.02 1.34
N GLY A 122 -1.01 -14.32 1.07
CA GLY A 122 0.18 -15.11 0.85
C GLY A 122 0.38 -16.22 1.89
N PRO A 123 1.42 -17.07 1.70
CA PRO A 123 1.57 -18.30 2.51
C PRO A 123 2.14 -18.08 3.91
N GLY A 124 2.60 -16.87 4.25
CA GLY A 124 3.21 -16.58 5.54
C GLY A 124 2.24 -16.30 6.69
N PHE A 125 0.93 -16.39 6.46
CA PHE A 125 -0.07 -16.03 7.46
C PHE A 125 -0.84 -17.23 7.97
N GLU A 126 -1.19 -17.17 9.25
CA GLU A 126 -2.10 -18.13 9.88
C GLU A 126 -3.36 -17.39 10.30
N ALA A 127 -4.51 -18.08 10.20
CA ALA A 127 -5.79 -17.47 10.56
C ALA A 127 -5.80 -17.10 12.05
N GLY A 128 -6.20 -15.86 12.34
CA GLY A 128 -6.32 -15.36 13.70
C GLY A 128 -5.02 -14.92 14.37
N VAL A 129 -3.93 -14.87 13.64
CA VAL A 129 -2.63 -14.46 14.18
C VAL A 129 -2.18 -13.12 13.60
#